data_246d506f0a02b2096492d5d2f9fca120
#
_entry.id   246d506f0a02b2096492d5d2f9fca120
#
_cell.length_a   1.000
_cell.length_b   1.000
_cell.length_c   1.000
_cell.angle_alpha   90.00
_cell.angle_beta   90.00
_cell.angle_gamma   90.00
#
_symmetry.space_group_name_H-M   'P 1'
#
loop_
_entity.id
_entity.type
_entity.pdbx_description
1 polymer ?
#
loop_
_entity_poly.entity_id
_entity_poly.type
_entity_poly.pdbx_seq_one_letter_code
_entity_poly.pdbx_strand_id
1 'polypeptide(L)' 'MERRYLTAVAALPDHILQVDFISGARLLLDMKPYLDKIRFLPLNDPAVWNSAVTGGIFVRFGHVEISHDGLPAMAEREH' A
#
# COMPACT_ATOMS: atom_id res chain seq x y z
N MET A 1 -18.22 -15.02 -6.60
CA MET A 1 -17.71 -14.97 -5.22
C MET A 1 -16.52 -14.03 -5.14
N GLU A 2 -16.62 -12.98 -4.39
CA GLU A 2 -15.52 -12.06 -4.21
C GLU A 2 -14.44 -12.66 -3.35
N ARG A 3 -13.20 -12.58 -3.83
CA ARG A 3 -12.04 -12.93 -3.02
C ARG A 3 -11.45 -11.66 -2.44
N ARG A 4 -11.33 -11.64 -1.12
CA ARG A 4 -10.66 -10.55 -0.45
C ARG A 4 -9.38 -11.07 0.17
N TYR A 5 -8.29 -10.37 -0.09
CA TYR A 5 -6.99 -10.68 0.50
C TYR A 5 -6.62 -9.66 1.56
N LEU A 6 -7.16 -8.45 1.44
CA LEU A 6 -6.87 -7.33 2.35
C LEU A 6 -8.14 -6.95 3.10
N THR A 7 -7.99 -6.67 4.41
CA THR A 7 -9.12 -6.23 5.24
C THR A 7 -9.07 -4.73 5.52
N ALA A 8 -7.87 -4.16 5.63
CA ALA A 8 -7.72 -2.74 5.93
C ALA A 8 -6.36 -2.24 5.50
N VAL A 9 -6.27 -0.93 5.25
CA VAL A 9 -5.01 -0.24 5.00
C VAL A 9 -5.00 1.06 5.78
N ALA A 10 -3.82 1.52 6.17
CA ALA A 10 -3.63 2.80 6.83
C ALA A 10 -2.35 3.45 6.33
N ALA A 11 -2.45 4.74 5.97
CA ALA A 11 -1.31 5.55 5.62
C ALA A 11 -0.77 6.19 6.90
N LEU A 12 0.38 5.72 7.34
CA LEU A 12 1.01 6.19 8.59
C LEU A 12 2.05 7.28 8.30
N PRO A 13 2.52 8.00 9.34
CA PRO A 13 3.60 8.96 9.18
C PRO A 13 4.85 8.34 8.57
N ASP A 14 5.70 9.18 7.95
CA ASP A 14 6.95 8.78 7.31
C ASP A 14 6.76 7.84 6.13
N HIS A 15 5.60 7.92 5.46
CA HIS A 15 5.27 7.08 4.31
C HIS A 15 5.35 5.58 4.61
N ILE A 16 4.96 5.19 5.82
CA ILE A 16 4.81 3.78 6.18
C ILE A 16 3.37 3.38 5.85
N LEU A 17 3.21 2.35 5.04
CA LEU A 17 1.91 1.80 4.70
C LEU A 17 1.64 0.56 5.55
N GLN A 18 0.55 0.59 6.32
CA GLN A 18 0.11 -0.56 7.10
C GLN A 18 -0.97 -1.28 6.32
N VAL A 19 -0.79 -2.57 6.11
CA VAL A 19 -1.75 -3.41 5.39
C VAL A 19 -2.11 -4.60 6.26
N ASP A 20 -3.41 -4.79 6.46
CA ASP A 20 -3.93 -5.95 7.19
C ASP A 20 -4.51 -6.95 6.19
N PHE A 21 -4.08 -8.19 6.28
CA PHE A 21 -4.54 -9.28 5.42
C PHE A 21 -5.66 -10.06 6.09
N ILE A 22 -6.49 -10.71 5.27
CA ILE A 22 -7.61 -11.52 5.77
C ILE A 22 -7.13 -12.70 6.61
N SER A 23 -5.89 -13.14 6.40
CA SER A 23 -5.28 -14.22 7.19
C SER A 23 -4.97 -13.79 8.63
N GLY A 24 -5.09 -12.51 8.95
CA GLY A 24 -4.68 -11.95 10.23
C GLY A 24 -3.27 -11.38 10.23
N ALA A 25 -2.53 -11.55 9.15
CA ALA A 25 -1.19 -10.99 9.01
C ALA A 25 -1.24 -9.48 8.82
N ARG A 26 -0.20 -8.78 9.27
CA ARG A 26 -0.03 -7.34 9.08
C ARG A 26 1.32 -7.07 8.45
N LEU A 27 1.33 -6.22 7.44
CA LEU A 27 2.54 -5.78 6.77
C LEU A 27 2.72 -4.28 6.99
N LEU A 28 3.94 -3.89 7.38
CA LEU A 28 4.34 -2.49 7.42
C LEU A 28 5.37 -2.30 6.31
N LEU A 29 5.02 -1.50 5.32
CA LEU A 29 5.84 -1.29 4.14
C LEU A 29 6.33 0.15 4.11
N ASP A 30 7.65 0.36 4.12
CA ASP A 30 8.25 1.67 3.97
C ASP A 30 8.23 2.05 2.49
N MET A 31 7.46 3.06 2.15
CA MET A 31 7.33 3.52 0.77
C MET A 31 8.38 4.56 0.37
N LYS A 32 9.21 5.04 1.31
CA LYS A 32 10.21 6.08 1.00
C LYS A 32 11.12 5.71 -0.17
N PRO A 33 11.65 4.47 -0.30
CA PRO A 33 12.49 4.11 -1.43
C PRO A 33 11.81 4.17 -2.79
N TYR A 34 10.48 4.21 -2.81
CA TYR A 34 9.70 4.18 -4.05
C TYR A 34 9.20 5.56 -4.47
N LEU A 35 9.35 6.59 -3.65
CA LEU A 35 8.75 7.90 -3.89
C LEU A 35 9.36 8.66 -5.06
N ASP A 36 10.54 8.26 -5.52
CA ASP A 36 11.20 8.84 -6.70
C ASP A 36 10.81 8.11 -8.00
N LYS A 37 10.06 7.02 -7.90
CA LYS A 37 9.60 6.29 -9.09
C LYS A 37 8.39 6.99 -9.69
N ILE A 38 8.35 7.06 -11.03
CA ILE A 38 7.27 7.74 -11.75
C ILE A 38 5.90 7.26 -11.28
N ARG A 39 5.74 5.95 -11.11
CA ARG A 39 4.49 5.34 -10.70
C ARG A 39 4.00 5.86 -9.34
N PHE A 40 4.93 6.16 -8.43
CA PHE A 40 4.61 6.51 -7.04
C PHE A 40 4.83 7.99 -6.71
N LEU A 41 5.26 8.80 -7.68
CA LEU A 41 5.46 10.23 -7.44
C LEU A 41 4.27 10.93 -6.78
N PRO A 42 3.00 10.63 -7.16
CA PRO A 42 1.86 11.28 -6.50
C PRO A 42 1.78 11.05 -4.99
N LEU A 43 2.42 10.01 -4.47
CA LEU A 43 2.42 9.72 -3.03
C LEU A 43 3.21 10.75 -2.21
N ASN A 44 4.00 11.59 -2.87
CA ASN A 44 4.67 12.71 -2.20
C ASN A 44 3.69 13.80 -1.77
N ASP A 45 2.50 13.84 -2.36
CA ASP A 45 1.44 14.75 -1.94
C ASP A 45 0.73 14.16 -0.71
N PRO A 46 0.74 14.85 0.45
CA PRO A 46 0.08 14.34 1.65
C PRO A 46 -1.40 14.01 1.45
N ALA A 47 -2.11 14.77 0.63
CA ALA A 47 -3.52 14.50 0.35
C ALA A 47 -3.70 13.17 -0.38
N VAL A 48 -2.81 12.85 -1.32
CA VAL A 48 -2.83 11.58 -2.04
C VAL A 48 -2.44 10.44 -1.09
N TRP A 49 -1.37 10.62 -0.33
CA TRP A 49 -0.91 9.61 0.63
C TRP A 49 -2.01 9.23 1.62
N ASN A 50 -2.68 10.23 2.18
CA ASN A 50 -3.72 10.01 3.18
C ASN A 50 -5.04 9.49 2.60
N SER A 51 -5.15 9.37 1.28
CA SER A 51 -6.35 8.86 0.62
C SER A 51 -6.36 7.32 0.48
N ALA A 52 -5.42 6.63 1.09
CA ALA A 52 -5.28 5.18 0.99
C ALA A 52 -6.57 4.45 1.34
N VAL A 53 -7.05 3.61 0.43
CA VAL A 53 -8.24 2.77 0.63
C VAL A 53 -7.99 1.40 0.04
N THR A 54 -8.79 0.42 0.45
CA THR A 54 -8.74 -0.91 -0.15
C THR A 54 -10.15 -1.43 -0.44
N GLY A 55 -10.29 -2.10 -1.59
CA GLY A 55 -11.48 -2.87 -1.91
C GLY A 55 -11.33 -4.35 -1.60
N GLY A 56 -10.22 -4.76 -0.99
CA GLY A 56 -9.94 -6.14 -0.61
C GLY A 56 -8.92 -6.84 -1.50
N ILE A 57 -8.65 -6.31 -2.69
CA ILE A 57 -7.75 -6.92 -3.66
C ILE A 57 -6.51 -6.04 -3.88
N PHE A 58 -6.65 -4.75 -3.72
CA PHE A 58 -5.57 -3.79 -3.96
C PHE A 58 -5.67 -2.63 -2.99
N VAL A 59 -4.55 -1.89 -2.87
CA VAL A 59 -4.49 -0.61 -2.16
C VAL A 59 -4.51 0.50 -3.22
N ARG A 60 -5.34 1.51 -3.01
CA ARG A 60 -5.45 2.64 -3.93
C ARG A 60 -5.19 3.96 -3.22
N PHE A 61 -4.38 4.80 -3.88
CA PHE A 61 -4.12 6.18 -3.46
C PHE A 61 -4.47 7.08 -4.66
N GLY A 62 -5.73 7.50 -4.76
CA GLY A 62 -6.16 8.21 -5.96
C GLY A 62 -5.99 7.36 -7.22
N HIS A 63 -5.04 7.71 -8.07
CA HIS A 63 -4.76 6.97 -9.31
C HIS A 63 -3.66 5.91 -9.15
N VAL A 64 -3.01 5.85 -7.99
CA VAL A 64 -1.95 4.88 -7.73
C VAL A 64 -2.55 3.62 -7.12
N GLU A 65 -2.29 2.47 -7.72
CA GLU A 65 -2.81 1.19 -7.22
C GLU A 65 -1.66 0.20 -7.03
N ILE A 66 -1.73 -0.57 -5.95
CA ILE A 66 -0.79 -1.66 -5.68
C ILE A 66 -1.63 -2.91 -5.41
N SER A 67 -1.39 -3.98 -6.18
CA SER A 67 -2.11 -5.23 -6.00
C SER A 67 -1.69 -5.94 -4.71
N HIS A 68 -2.56 -6.84 -4.23
CA HIS A 68 -2.30 -7.59 -2.99
C HIS A 68 -1.03 -8.42 -3.04
N ASP A 69 -0.65 -8.90 -4.22
CA ASP A 69 0.57 -9.70 -4.39
C ASP A 69 1.80 -8.83 -4.64
N GLY A 70 1.60 -7.57 -5.06
CA GLY A 70 2.70 -6.62 -5.22
C GLY A 70 3.27 -6.13 -3.90
N LEU A 71 2.43 -6.08 -2.85
CA LEU A 71 2.86 -5.57 -1.54
C LEU A 71 3.95 -6.43 -0.89
N PRO A 72 3.78 -7.76 -0.76
CA PRO A 72 4.84 -8.60 -0.20
C PRO A 72 6.10 -8.61 -1.05
N ALA A 73 5.96 -8.56 -2.39
CA ALA A 73 7.10 -8.51 -3.28
C ALA A 73 7.93 -7.25 -3.08
N MET A 74 7.28 -6.10 -2.85
CA MET A 74 7.97 -4.85 -2.53
C MET A 74 8.69 -4.94 -1.18
N ALA A 75 8.05 -5.52 -0.17
CA ALA A 75 8.66 -5.69 1.13
C ALA A 75 9.90 -6.58 1.07
N GLU A 76 9.88 -7.64 0.25
CA GLU A 76 11.04 -8.52 0.06
C GLU A 76 12.22 -7.79 -0.57
N ARG A 77 11.96 -6.84 -1.47
CA ARG A 77 13.01 -6.07 -2.14
C ARG A 77 13.75 -5.11 -1.22
N GLU A 78 13.19 -4.79 -0.08
CA GLU A 78 13.79 -3.88 0.89
C GLU A 78 14.90 -4.53 1.71
N HIS A 79 15.04 -5.83 1.63
CA HIS A 79 16.07 -6.56 2.38
C HIS A 79 17.38 -6.71 1.63
#